data_fc11d5ec4f378686a7600129d23a78d2
#
_entry.id   fc11d5ec4f378686a7600129d23a78d2
#
_cell.length_a   1.000
_cell.length_b   1.000
_cell.length_c   1.000
_cell.angle_alpha   90.00
_cell.angle_beta   90.00
_cell.angle_gamma   90.00
#
_symmetry.space_group_name_H-M   'P 1'
#
loop_
_entity.id
_entity.type
_entity.pdbx_description
1 polymer ?
#
loop_
_entity_poly.entity_id
_entity_poly.type
_entity_poly.pdbx_seq_one_letter_code
_entity_poly.pdbx_strand_id
1 'polypeptide(L)'
;MPPSIQHPSRHVWDFWYHFDRKARLFHIFYLNADRALVDSGKHHFASAVGHATTLDFDRIDWGNEASFSTLKPSLGHWANTSIWSGDVIAVKNGYLMFYTSRDGTQDDGLTQSIGIAYTNDLWSTQWHILDTQIKPSSVYQTKSLIGDLTFHAWRDPFLFRLVEQNQIYMLVSAKLADGAIGRNGAIAVLKVADANFSAAVTGKSAWEYLAPASQPGCYAEMEVPQLYKHPQGSHELVFSTWAKYDFAPTTNGLGGFQCLTIPDLLNEDQKGLRFSPYSPNFRVLMPENQNLYACRVIPELDGEIVGFDSQAGGIRRSGIKTQFESMNRDFSDLVVEV
;
A
#
# COMPACT_ATOMS: atom_id res chain seq x y z
N MET A 1 -14.09 -20.45 -6.67
CA MET A 1 -13.83 -19.07 -6.22
C MET A 1 -14.92 -18.15 -6.78
N PRO A 2 -15.31 -17.10 -6.06
CA PRO A 2 -16.24 -16.09 -6.58
C PRO A 2 -15.71 -15.45 -7.87
N PRO A 3 -16.58 -14.97 -8.78
CA PRO A 3 -16.15 -14.29 -9.98
C PRO A 3 -15.52 -12.93 -9.66
N SER A 4 -14.64 -12.47 -10.54
CA SER A 4 -14.08 -11.11 -10.46
C SER A 4 -15.14 -10.06 -10.80
N ILE A 5 -15.21 -8.99 -10.02
CA ILE A 5 -16.11 -7.86 -10.26
C ILE A 5 -15.32 -6.84 -11.07
N GLN A 6 -15.60 -6.83 -12.37
CA GLN A 6 -14.92 -5.95 -13.31
C GLN A 6 -15.60 -4.59 -13.38
N HIS A 7 -14.77 -3.56 -13.54
CA HIS A 7 -15.26 -2.23 -13.90
C HIS A 7 -15.86 -2.27 -15.33
N PRO A 8 -16.98 -1.61 -15.61
CA PRO A 8 -17.65 -1.71 -16.91
C PRO A 8 -16.80 -1.25 -18.11
N SER A 9 -15.92 -0.25 -17.93
CA SER A 9 -15.16 0.35 -19.04
C SER A 9 -13.65 0.44 -18.81
N ARG A 10 -13.14 0.21 -17.61
CA ARG A 10 -11.74 0.40 -17.25
C ARG A 10 -11.08 -0.93 -16.88
N HIS A 11 -9.76 -1.01 -17.06
CA HIS A 11 -8.94 -2.00 -16.39
C HIS A 11 -8.67 -1.52 -14.96
N VAL A 12 -8.92 -2.38 -13.97
CA VAL A 12 -8.75 -2.09 -12.55
C VAL A 12 -7.79 -3.12 -11.97
N TRP A 13 -6.86 -2.64 -11.14
CA TRP A 13 -5.95 -3.51 -10.39
C TRP A 13 -5.85 -3.03 -8.94
N ASP A 14 -4.72 -2.89 -8.30
CA ASP A 14 -4.55 -2.58 -6.89
C ASP A 14 -5.64 -1.68 -6.31
N PHE A 15 -6.09 -2.01 -5.11
CA PHE A 15 -7.08 -1.20 -4.41
C PHE A 15 -6.71 -1.06 -2.93
N TRP A 16 -7.24 -0.02 -2.31
CA TRP A 16 -7.27 0.19 -0.85
C TRP A 16 -8.61 0.75 -0.46
N TYR A 17 -8.88 0.83 0.84
CA TYR A 17 -10.20 1.23 1.28
C TYR A 17 -10.19 2.03 2.58
N HIS A 18 -11.24 2.80 2.77
CA HIS A 18 -11.69 3.32 4.05
C HIS A 18 -13.07 2.73 4.38
N PHE A 19 -13.24 2.22 5.61
CA PHE A 19 -14.52 1.71 6.07
C PHE A 19 -15.23 2.76 6.92
N ASP A 20 -16.33 3.32 6.40
CA ASP A 20 -17.24 4.15 7.16
C ASP A 20 -18.05 3.25 8.11
N ARG A 21 -17.67 3.25 9.38
CA ARG A 21 -18.32 2.44 10.44
C ARG A 21 -19.77 2.84 10.66
N LYS A 22 -20.12 4.13 10.47
CA LYS A 22 -21.47 4.63 10.68
C LYS A 22 -22.41 4.20 9.54
N ALA A 23 -21.98 4.35 8.32
CA ALA A 23 -22.73 3.91 7.15
C ALA A 23 -22.59 2.39 6.89
N ARG A 24 -21.62 1.71 7.51
CA ARG A 24 -21.20 0.33 7.22
C ARG A 24 -20.88 0.16 5.73
N LEU A 25 -20.14 1.10 5.19
CA LEU A 25 -19.84 1.22 3.78
C LEU A 25 -18.33 1.25 3.55
N PHE A 26 -17.84 0.46 2.63
CA PHE A 26 -16.48 0.56 2.14
C PHE A 26 -16.39 1.60 1.04
N HIS A 27 -15.56 2.59 1.22
CA HIS A 27 -15.06 3.46 0.15
C HIS A 27 -13.81 2.81 -0.41
N ILE A 28 -13.88 2.36 -1.66
CA ILE A 28 -12.78 1.70 -2.35
C ILE A 28 -12.09 2.73 -3.24
N PHE A 29 -10.79 2.83 -3.09
CA PHE A 29 -9.92 3.54 -4.02
C PHE A 29 -9.14 2.52 -4.81
N TYR A 30 -9.07 2.67 -6.12
CA TYR A 30 -8.49 1.66 -6.99
C TYR A 30 -7.69 2.30 -8.13
N LEU A 31 -6.64 1.62 -8.55
CA LEU A 31 -5.90 2.01 -9.74
C LEU A 31 -6.67 1.60 -10.98
N ASN A 32 -6.72 2.48 -11.95
CA ASN A 32 -7.35 2.18 -13.21
C ASN A 32 -6.68 2.88 -14.39
N ALA A 33 -6.83 2.28 -15.57
CA ALA A 33 -6.43 2.85 -16.84
C ALA A 33 -7.35 2.36 -17.97
N ASP A 34 -7.17 2.90 -19.17
CA ASP A 34 -7.83 2.38 -20.37
C ASP A 34 -7.39 0.94 -20.62
N ARG A 35 -8.35 0.06 -20.92
CA ARG A 35 -8.10 -1.36 -21.22
C ARG A 35 -7.17 -1.56 -22.42
N ALA A 36 -7.23 -0.67 -23.40
CA ALA A 36 -6.35 -0.74 -24.58
C ALA A 36 -4.86 -0.60 -24.25
N LEU A 37 -4.53 -0.12 -23.05
CA LEU A 37 -3.13 0.04 -22.62
C LEU A 37 -2.55 -1.21 -21.93
N VAL A 38 -3.38 -2.22 -21.60
CA VAL A 38 -2.98 -3.36 -20.77
C VAL A 38 -1.97 -4.25 -21.49
N ASP A 39 -2.27 -4.67 -22.69
CA ASP A 39 -1.42 -5.60 -23.47
C ASP A 39 -0.01 -5.06 -23.72
N SER A 40 0.13 -3.74 -23.78
CA SER A 40 1.43 -3.07 -23.95
C SER A 40 2.14 -2.74 -22.64
N GLY A 41 1.55 -3.05 -21.48
CA GLY A 41 2.04 -2.65 -20.16
C GLY A 41 1.97 -1.14 -19.87
N LYS A 42 1.45 -0.34 -20.79
CA LYS A 42 1.39 1.13 -20.66
C LYS A 42 0.38 1.62 -19.63
N HIS A 43 -0.54 0.77 -19.17
CA HIS A 43 -1.48 1.10 -18.11
C HIS A 43 -0.79 1.56 -16.83
N HIS A 44 0.39 1.00 -16.49
CA HIS A 44 1.17 1.45 -15.34
C HIS A 44 1.68 2.89 -15.45
N PHE A 45 1.79 3.43 -16.67
CA PHE A 45 2.23 4.81 -16.92
C PHE A 45 1.09 5.80 -17.14
N ALA A 46 -0.15 5.30 -17.17
CA ALA A 46 -1.36 6.09 -17.39
C ALA A 46 -2.37 5.94 -16.25
N SER A 47 -1.94 5.39 -15.11
CA SER A 47 -2.84 5.11 -14.00
C SER A 47 -3.28 6.37 -13.26
N ALA A 48 -4.54 6.34 -12.85
CA ALA A 48 -5.17 7.27 -11.94
C ALA A 48 -5.91 6.49 -10.85
N VAL A 49 -6.25 7.16 -9.76
CA VAL A 49 -7.09 6.59 -8.69
C VAL A 49 -8.55 6.84 -9.01
N GLY A 50 -9.34 5.78 -9.03
CA GLY A 50 -10.79 5.85 -9.02
C GLY A 50 -11.36 5.67 -7.62
N HIS A 51 -12.63 6.02 -7.45
CA HIS A 51 -13.39 5.81 -6.22
C HIS A 51 -14.67 5.03 -6.52
N ALA A 52 -14.95 4.03 -5.70
CA ALA A 52 -16.15 3.20 -5.74
C ALA A 52 -16.62 2.89 -4.32
N THR A 53 -17.79 2.30 -4.20
CA THR A 53 -18.30 1.86 -2.91
C THR A 53 -18.83 0.44 -2.94
N THR A 54 -18.82 -0.23 -1.78
CA THR A 54 -19.41 -1.55 -1.62
C THR A 54 -19.82 -1.79 -0.16
N LEU A 55 -20.77 -2.67 0.04
CA LEU A 55 -21.15 -3.15 1.39
C LEU A 55 -20.35 -4.41 1.80
N ASP A 56 -19.95 -5.23 0.81
CA ASP A 56 -19.53 -6.61 1.08
C ASP A 56 -18.53 -7.18 0.07
N PHE A 57 -18.12 -6.41 -0.94
CA PHE A 57 -17.31 -6.86 -2.08
C PHE A 57 -17.96 -7.97 -2.92
N ASP A 58 -19.27 -8.21 -2.79
CA ASP A 58 -20.04 -9.03 -3.73
C ASP A 58 -20.61 -8.21 -4.88
N ARG A 59 -20.77 -6.91 -4.65
CA ARG A 59 -21.14 -5.92 -5.68
C ARG A 59 -20.38 -4.63 -5.41
N ILE A 60 -19.89 -4.00 -6.47
CA ILE A 60 -19.19 -2.71 -6.40
C ILE A 60 -19.99 -1.69 -7.20
N ASP A 61 -20.34 -0.59 -6.54
CA ASP A 61 -20.85 0.60 -7.20
C ASP A 61 -19.66 1.45 -7.65
N TRP A 62 -19.34 1.37 -8.93
CA TRP A 62 -18.22 2.07 -9.54
C TRP A 62 -18.47 3.58 -9.72
N GLY A 63 -19.68 4.06 -9.39
CA GLY A 63 -20.03 5.45 -9.57
C GLY A 63 -20.21 5.85 -11.03
N ASN A 64 -19.83 7.08 -11.34
CA ASN A 64 -19.90 7.64 -12.69
C ASN A 64 -18.49 7.97 -13.23
N GLU A 65 -18.42 8.50 -14.45
CA GLU A 65 -17.14 8.77 -15.12
C GLU A 65 -16.23 9.74 -14.33
N ALA A 66 -16.79 10.70 -13.58
CA ALA A 66 -16.01 11.60 -12.74
C ALA A 66 -15.31 10.86 -11.59
N SER A 67 -15.88 9.73 -11.12
CA SER A 67 -15.31 8.90 -10.08
C SER A 67 -14.10 8.09 -10.53
N PHE A 68 -13.82 7.97 -11.85
CA PHE A 68 -12.71 7.17 -12.37
C PHE A 68 -11.34 7.86 -12.23
N SER A 69 -11.31 9.13 -11.91
CA SER A 69 -10.05 9.88 -11.76
C SER A 69 -10.11 10.86 -10.57
N THR A 70 -10.51 10.37 -9.44
CA THR A 70 -10.58 11.11 -8.17
C THR A 70 -9.21 11.73 -7.80
N LEU A 71 -8.13 11.01 -8.07
CA LEU A 71 -6.77 11.52 -8.02
C LEU A 71 -6.03 11.12 -9.31
N LYS A 72 -5.45 12.10 -9.98
CA LYS A 72 -4.69 11.91 -11.23
C LYS A 72 -3.38 12.71 -11.20
N PRO A 73 -2.40 12.34 -12.05
CA PRO A 73 -1.17 13.10 -12.17
C PRO A 73 -1.44 14.57 -12.46
N SER A 74 -0.63 15.46 -11.90
CA SER A 74 -0.76 16.91 -12.04
C SER A 74 0.42 17.49 -12.82
N LEU A 75 0.15 18.04 -13.98
CA LEU A 75 1.15 18.75 -14.78
C LEU A 75 1.70 19.95 -13.99
N GLY A 76 3.02 20.10 -13.98
CA GLY A 76 3.69 21.16 -13.21
C GLY A 76 3.98 20.82 -11.74
N HIS A 77 3.55 19.63 -11.30
CA HIS A 77 3.88 19.05 -10.01
C HIS A 77 4.84 17.87 -10.19
N TRP A 78 5.59 17.46 -9.14
CA TRP A 78 6.46 16.28 -9.22
C TRP A 78 5.67 14.98 -9.46
N ALA A 79 4.43 14.90 -8.98
CA ALA A 79 3.52 13.77 -9.23
C ALA A 79 2.83 13.93 -10.60
N ASN A 80 3.59 13.84 -11.69
CA ASN A 80 3.14 14.23 -13.03
C ASN A 80 2.97 13.09 -14.04
N THR A 81 3.34 11.86 -13.68
CA THR A 81 3.36 10.75 -14.65
C THR A 81 2.23 9.76 -14.45
N SER A 82 2.11 9.18 -13.26
CA SER A 82 1.08 8.20 -12.89
C SER A 82 0.90 8.17 -11.39
N ILE A 83 -0.27 7.74 -10.95
CA ILE A 83 -0.52 7.46 -9.54
C ILE A 83 -0.57 5.95 -9.36
N TRP A 84 0.09 5.44 -8.32
CA TRP A 84 0.07 4.03 -7.95
C TRP A 84 -0.48 3.86 -6.54
N SER A 85 -0.46 2.61 -6.05
CA SER A 85 -1.10 2.20 -4.80
C SER A 85 -0.85 3.11 -3.62
N GLY A 86 -1.81 3.16 -2.73
CA GLY A 86 -1.83 4.07 -1.62
C GLY A 86 -2.60 3.57 -0.41
N ASP A 87 -2.89 4.50 0.48
CA ASP A 87 -3.66 4.30 1.70
C ASP A 87 -4.50 5.54 2.02
N VAL A 88 -5.67 5.36 2.63
CA VAL A 88 -6.56 6.45 3.04
C VAL A 88 -6.83 6.36 4.55
N ILE A 89 -6.62 7.47 5.23
CA ILE A 89 -6.90 7.62 6.66
C ILE A 89 -7.85 8.79 6.90
N ALA A 90 -8.74 8.63 7.89
CA ALA A 90 -9.60 9.71 8.37
C ALA A 90 -8.86 10.53 9.43
N VAL A 91 -8.85 11.85 9.27
CA VAL A 91 -8.37 12.82 10.26
C VAL A 91 -9.53 13.67 10.73
N LYS A 92 -9.36 14.47 11.79
CA LYS A 92 -10.45 15.23 12.42
C LYS A 92 -11.22 16.12 11.46
N ASN A 93 -10.54 16.71 10.50
CA ASN A 93 -11.10 17.69 9.57
C ASN A 93 -11.22 17.17 8.12
N GLY A 94 -11.06 15.85 7.89
CA GLY A 94 -11.19 15.28 6.55
C GLY A 94 -10.46 13.96 6.39
N TYR A 95 -9.90 13.75 5.23
CA TYR A 95 -9.21 12.51 4.85
C TYR A 95 -7.91 12.81 4.15
N LEU A 96 -6.91 11.97 4.41
CA LEU A 96 -5.63 12.00 3.72
C LEU A 96 -5.47 10.74 2.88
N MET A 97 -5.03 10.89 1.66
CA MET A 97 -4.57 9.79 0.81
C MET A 97 -3.05 9.89 0.69
N PHE A 98 -2.34 8.90 1.19
CA PHE A 98 -0.93 8.67 0.89
C PHE A 98 -0.87 7.80 -0.36
N TYR A 99 -0.17 8.23 -1.38
CA TYR A 99 -0.13 7.55 -2.67
C TYR A 99 1.28 7.52 -3.25
N THR A 100 1.53 6.56 -4.09
CA THR A 100 2.77 6.50 -4.86
C THR A 100 2.63 7.31 -6.14
N SER A 101 3.63 8.07 -6.48
CA SER A 101 3.70 8.73 -7.79
C SER A 101 5.12 8.84 -8.30
N ARG A 102 5.26 9.33 -9.53
CA ARG A 102 6.50 9.40 -10.28
C ARG A 102 6.62 10.72 -11.01
N ASP A 103 7.87 11.14 -11.22
CA ASP A 103 8.21 12.36 -11.93
C ASP A 103 8.80 12.03 -13.30
N GLY A 104 8.03 12.20 -14.36
CA GLY A 104 8.46 11.95 -15.74
C GLY A 104 9.51 12.94 -16.25
N THR A 105 9.79 14.02 -15.52
CA THR A 105 10.89 14.93 -15.83
C THR A 105 12.23 14.40 -15.33
N GLN A 106 12.21 13.35 -14.50
CA GLN A 106 13.38 12.64 -14.00
C GLN A 106 13.35 11.20 -14.51
N ASP A 107 14.42 10.66 -14.97
CA ASP A 107 14.65 9.25 -15.36
C ASP A 107 13.45 8.54 -16.04
N ASP A 108 12.72 9.24 -16.91
CA ASP A 108 11.49 8.74 -17.58
C ASP A 108 10.39 8.29 -16.61
N GLY A 109 10.38 8.82 -15.39
CA GLY A 109 9.40 8.48 -14.35
C GLY A 109 9.60 7.10 -13.76
N LEU A 110 10.82 6.57 -13.71
CA LEU A 110 11.11 5.28 -13.07
C LEU A 110 11.27 5.41 -11.55
N THR A 111 11.75 6.56 -11.06
CA THR A 111 11.88 6.83 -9.63
C THR A 111 10.53 7.17 -9.00
N GLN A 112 10.24 6.52 -7.88
CA GLN A 112 8.98 6.62 -7.15
C GLN A 112 9.16 7.44 -5.87
N SER A 113 8.09 8.08 -5.44
CA SER A 113 8.01 8.80 -4.17
C SER A 113 6.60 8.72 -3.63
N ILE A 114 6.43 8.90 -2.32
CA ILE A 114 5.12 8.98 -1.69
C ILE A 114 4.65 10.43 -1.65
N GLY A 115 3.47 10.67 -2.19
CA GLY A 115 2.74 11.92 -2.14
C GLY A 115 1.58 11.86 -1.17
N ILE A 116 1.00 13.02 -0.88
CA ILE A 116 -0.15 13.16 0.00
C ILE A 116 -1.19 14.03 -0.70
N ALA A 117 -2.45 13.62 -0.63
CA ALA A 117 -3.58 14.41 -1.05
C ALA A 117 -4.63 14.49 0.07
N TYR A 118 -5.40 15.56 0.09
CA TYR A 118 -6.40 15.86 1.10
C TYR A 118 -7.78 16.08 0.48
N THR A 119 -8.81 15.66 1.20
CA THR A 119 -10.21 16.06 0.97
C THR A 119 -10.97 16.16 2.28
N ASN A 120 -12.00 16.98 2.33
CA ASN A 120 -12.95 17.00 3.45
C ASN A 120 -14.16 16.06 3.23
N ASP A 121 -14.25 15.43 2.05
CA ASP A 121 -15.37 14.57 1.67
C ASP A 121 -14.89 13.40 0.83
N LEU A 122 -15.13 12.16 1.28
CA LEU A 122 -14.78 10.94 0.53
C LEU A 122 -15.51 10.80 -0.81
N TRP A 123 -16.65 11.45 -0.98
CA TRP A 123 -17.40 11.47 -2.23
C TRP A 123 -16.86 12.47 -3.25
N SER A 124 -15.85 13.26 -2.84
CA SER A 124 -15.21 14.22 -3.75
C SER A 124 -14.56 13.50 -4.92
N THR A 125 -14.82 14.00 -6.11
CA THR A 125 -14.15 13.56 -7.36
C THR A 125 -12.82 14.26 -7.59
N GLN A 126 -12.39 15.11 -6.66
CA GLN A 126 -11.12 15.84 -6.73
C GLN A 126 -10.50 15.93 -5.34
N TRP A 127 -9.30 15.41 -5.23
CA TRP A 127 -8.46 15.53 -4.03
C TRP A 127 -7.42 16.64 -4.24
N HIS A 128 -7.20 17.42 -3.21
CA HIS A 128 -6.16 18.46 -3.22
C HIS A 128 -4.79 17.82 -2.99
N ILE A 129 -3.92 17.87 -4.00
CA ILE A 129 -2.55 17.36 -3.93
C ILE A 129 -1.70 18.34 -3.13
N LEU A 130 -0.99 17.84 -2.13
CA LEU A 130 -0.03 18.62 -1.34
C LEU A 130 1.36 18.57 -1.98
N ASP A 131 2.16 19.62 -1.77
CA ASP A 131 3.54 19.70 -2.32
C ASP A 131 4.51 18.71 -1.66
N THR A 132 4.08 18.03 -0.60
CA THR A 132 4.90 17.08 0.15
C THR A 132 5.30 15.89 -0.69
N GLN A 133 6.59 15.60 -0.69
CA GLN A 133 7.19 14.44 -1.35
C GLN A 133 8.06 13.67 -0.35
N ILE A 134 7.68 12.44 0.02
CA ILE A 134 8.45 11.57 0.90
C ILE A 134 9.31 10.66 0.04
N LYS A 135 10.63 10.87 0.09
CA LYS A 135 11.65 10.17 -0.71
C LYS A 135 12.34 9.09 0.11
N PRO A 136 12.94 8.05 -0.50
CA PRO A 136 13.76 7.09 0.24
C PRO A 136 14.98 7.75 0.89
N SER A 137 15.37 7.26 2.06
CA SER A 137 16.68 7.60 2.66
C SER A 137 17.81 6.82 1.97
N SER A 138 19.08 7.13 2.30
CA SER A 138 20.24 6.46 1.72
C SER A 138 20.37 4.97 2.06
N VAL A 139 19.60 4.46 3.00
CA VAL A 139 19.49 3.01 3.31
C VAL A 139 18.79 2.26 2.17
N TYR A 140 17.95 2.95 1.42
CA TYR A 140 17.16 2.38 0.32
C TYR A 140 17.67 2.87 -1.04
N GLN A 141 17.38 2.11 -2.09
CA GLN A 141 17.61 2.59 -3.44
C GLN A 141 16.82 3.88 -3.68
N THR A 142 17.49 4.85 -4.30
CA THR A 142 16.89 6.16 -4.62
C THR A 142 16.54 6.30 -6.11
N LYS A 143 16.88 5.30 -6.92
CA LYS A 143 16.58 5.21 -8.36
C LYS A 143 16.70 3.77 -8.84
N SER A 144 16.18 3.47 -10.02
CA SER A 144 16.40 2.18 -10.67
C SER A 144 17.88 1.96 -10.98
N LEU A 145 18.34 0.74 -10.79
CA LEU A 145 19.72 0.33 -11.07
C LEU A 145 19.77 -0.61 -12.29
N ILE A 146 20.91 -0.60 -12.99
CA ILE A 146 21.16 -1.54 -14.08
C ILE A 146 21.21 -2.96 -13.51
N GLY A 147 20.45 -3.88 -14.11
CA GLY A 147 20.35 -5.26 -13.66
C GLY A 147 19.26 -5.54 -12.63
N ASP A 148 18.49 -4.52 -12.22
CA ASP A 148 17.29 -4.76 -11.45
C ASP A 148 16.31 -5.64 -12.23
N LEU A 149 15.72 -6.62 -11.55
CA LEU A 149 14.66 -7.46 -12.13
C LEU A 149 13.35 -6.69 -12.29
N THR A 150 13.21 -5.60 -11.54
CA THR A 150 12.02 -4.76 -11.50
C THR A 150 12.42 -3.29 -11.42
N PHE A 151 11.45 -2.39 -11.45
CA PHE A 151 11.69 -0.96 -11.26
C PHE A 151 12.17 -0.63 -9.84
N HIS A 152 12.68 0.59 -9.65
CA HIS A 152 12.84 1.20 -8.34
C HIS A 152 11.57 1.00 -7.49
N ALA A 153 11.72 0.68 -6.22
CA ALA A 153 10.60 0.53 -5.29
C ALA A 153 10.70 1.54 -4.17
N TRP A 154 9.73 2.44 -4.11
CA TRP A 154 9.39 3.31 -2.99
C TRP A 154 7.91 3.63 -3.12
N ARG A 155 7.05 2.64 -2.77
CA ARG A 155 5.63 2.62 -3.12
C ARG A 155 4.76 1.93 -2.08
N ASP A 156 3.46 1.98 -2.29
CA ASP A 156 2.43 1.24 -1.56
C ASP A 156 2.43 1.58 -0.06
N PRO A 157 2.27 2.84 0.32
CA PRO A 157 2.26 3.21 1.73
C PRO A 157 1.08 2.56 2.47
N PHE A 158 1.32 2.17 3.72
CA PHE A 158 0.30 1.70 4.66
C PHE A 158 0.52 2.33 6.03
N LEU A 159 -0.49 3.00 6.59
CA LEU A 159 -0.39 3.74 7.84
C LEU A 159 -1.11 3.04 8.99
N PHE A 160 -0.50 3.09 10.18
CA PHE A 160 -1.10 2.69 11.45
C PHE A 160 -0.55 3.53 12.60
N ARG A 161 -1.28 3.55 13.71
CA ARG A 161 -0.95 4.34 14.89
C ARG A 161 -0.78 3.45 16.11
N LEU A 162 0.25 3.68 16.90
CA LEU A 162 0.41 3.12 18.24
C LEU A 162 0.10 4.22 19.24
N VAL A 163 -1.15 4.23 19.72
CA VAL A 163 -1.67 5.29 20.62
C VAL A 163 -0.87 5.34 21.91
N GLU A 164 -0.47 4.20 22.45
CA GLU A 164 0.30 4.08 23.69
C GLU A 164 1.68 4.76 23.59
N GLN A 165 2.16 4.94 22.36
CA GLN A 165 3.44 5.60 22.09
C GLN A 165 3.26 7.02 21.54
N ASN A 166 2.05 7.45 21.23
CA ASN A 166 1.77 8.68 20.48
C ASN A 166 2.60 8.75 19.19
N GLN A 167 2.64 7.63 18.45
CA GLN A 167 3.42 7.49 17.22
C GLN A 167 2.57 6.95 16.07
N ILE A 168 2.78 7.52 14.90
CA ILE A 168 2.25 7.06 13.63
C ILE A 168 3.37 6.42 12.85
N TYR A 169 3.08 5.28 12.25
CA TYR A 169 4.01 4.51 11.43
C TYR A 169 3.50 4.40 10.00
N MET A 170 4.43 4.33 9.07
CA MET A 170 4.16 4.06 7.66
C MET A 170 5.08 2.94 7.18
N LEU A 171 4.50 1.90 6.61
CA LEU A 171 5.20 0.87 5.85
C LEU A 171 5.23 1.27 4.39
N VAL A 172 6.34 0.98 3.71
CA VAL A 172 6.54 1.29 2.29
C VAL A 172 7.28 0.13 1.62
N SER A 173 6.80 -0.33 0.48
CA SER A 173 7.56 -1.25 -0.38
C SER A 173 8.82 -0.57 -0.87
N ALA A 174 9.99 -1.19 -0.66
CA ALA A 174 11.29 -0.59 -0.91
C ALA A 174 12.31 -1.62 -1.41
N LYS A 175 13.47 -1.15 -1.81
CA LYS A 175 14.67 -1.97 -2.06
C LYS A 175 15.85 -1.41 -1.28
N LEU A 176 16.64 -2.28 -0.64
CA LEU A 176 17.83 -1.87 0.09
C LEU A 176 18.96 -1.47 -0.88
N ALA A 177 19.67 -0.38 -0.55
CA ALA A 177 20.80 0.10 -1.35
C ALA A 177 21.97 -0.89 -1.37
N ASP A 178 22.26 -1.51 -0.22
CA ASP A 178 23.39 -2.45 -0.04
C ASP A 178 23.02 -3.92 -0.29
N GLY A 179 21.77 -4.19 -0.70
CA GLY A 179 21.31 -5.55 -1.01
C GLY A 179 21.81 -6.05 -2.37
N ALA A 180 21.92 -7.37 -2.51
CA ALA A 180 22.21 -7.98 -3.82
C ALA A 180 21.08 -7.64 -4.80
N ILE A 181 21.41 -7.03 -5.94
CA ILE A 181 20.45 -6.66 -6.98
C ILE A 181 19.57 -7.86 -7.35
N GLY A 182 18.27 -7.64 -7.41
CA GLY A 182 17.27 -8.67 -7.67
C GLY A 182 16.88 -9.53 -6.46
N ARG A 183 17.47 -9.28 -5.27
CA ARG A 183 17.13 -9.91 -3.98
C ARG A 183 17.09 -8.93 -2.83
N ASN A 184 17.00 -7.66 -3.12
CA ASN A 184 17.08 -6.57 -2.15
C ASN A 184 15.72 -5.94 -1.82
N GLY A 185 14.63 -6.60 -2.20
CA GLY A 185 13.28 -6.22 -1.79
C GLY A 185 13.15 -6.17 -0.28
N ALA A 186 12.55 -5.11 0.22
CA ALA A 186 12.39 -4.83 1.64
C ALA A 186 11.11 -4.04 1.91
N ILE A 187 10.71 -4.00 3.18
CA ILE A 187 9.64 -3.11 3.64
C ILE A 187 10.28 -2.04 4.53
N ALA A 188 10.26 -0.81 4.06
CA ALA A 188 10.72 0.34 4.82
C ALA A 188 9.72 0.69 5.91
N VAL A 189 10.24 1.21 7.02
CA VAL A 189 9.45 1.66 8.17
C VAL A 189 9.80 3.11 8.45
N LEU A 190 8.80 3.96 8.43
CA LEU A 190 8.91 5.36 8.80
C LEU A 190 7.99 5.61 10.00
N LYS A 191 8.37 6.59 10.84
CA LYS A 191 7.50 7.04 11.93
C LYS A 191 7.49 8.56 12.07
N VAL A 192 6.46 9.05 12.74
CA VAL A 192 6.33 10.43 13.18
C VAL A 192 5.51 10.48 14.46
N ALA A 193 5.87 11.38 15.39
CA ALA A 193 5.05 11.61 16.57
C ALA A 193 3.71 12.25 16.20
N ASP A 194 2.64 11.89 16.91
CA ASP A 194 1.29 12.45 16.71
C ASP A 194 1.31 13.99 16.67
N ALA A 195 2.07 14.62 17.60
CA ALA A 195 2.19 16.07 17.68
C ALA A 195 2.83 16.71 16.43
N ASN A 196 3.61 15.96 15.67
CA ASN A 196 4.32 16.42 14.48
C ASN A 196 3.65 15.97 13.18
N PHE A 197 2.55 15.20 13.25
CA PHE A 197 1.93 14.60 12.08
C PHE A 197 1.46 15.64 11.06
N SER A 198 0.75 16.69 11.50
CA SER A 198 0.32 17.77 10.60
C SER A 198 1.51 18.45 9.89
N ALA A 199 2.60 18.71 10.62
CA ALA A 199 3.80 19.26 10.03
C ALA A 199 4.48 18.31 9.04
N ALA A 200 4.48 17.01 9.30
CA ALA A 200 5.03 16.01 8.40
C ALA A 200 4.18 15.85 7.12
N VAL A 201 2.84 15.92 7.25
CA VAL A 201 1.90 15.89 6.11
C VAL A 201 2.10 17.10 5.21
N THR A 202 2.38 18.27 5.75
CA THR A 202 2.59 19.52 4.99
C THR A 202 4.06 19.81 4.65
N GLY A 203 4.96 18.83 4.86
CA GLY A 203 6.38 18.95 4.50
C GLY A 203 7.21 19.87 5.41
N LYS A 204 6.63 20.35 6.52
CA LYS A 204 7.30 21.24 7.49
C LYS A 204 8.17 20.47 8.50
N SER A 205 7.98 19.16 8.63
CA SER A 205 8.84 18.25 9.39
C SER A 205 9.11 16.96 8.61
N ALA A 206 10.18 16.26 8.98
CA ALA A 206 10.57 15.03 8.34
C ALA A 206 9.99 13.80 9.06
N TRP A 207 9.74 12.72 8.31
CA TRP A 207 9.56 11.38 8.83
C TRP A 207 10.90 10.82 9.31
N GLU A 208 10.90 10.12 10.42
CA GLU A 208 12.05 9.36 10.91
C GLU A 208 12.07 7.98 10.25
N TYR A 209 13.22 7.59 9.70
CA TYR A 209 13.41 6.27 9.06
C TYR A 209 13.96 5.29 10.09
N LEU A 210 13.29 4.17 10.23
CA LEU A 210 13.69 3.07 11.10
C LEU A 210 14.40 1.96 10.31
N ALA A 211 14.89 0.95 11.02
CA ALA A 211 15.36 -0.26 10.38
C ALA A 211 14.24 -0.93 9.55
N PRO A 212 14.56 -1.56 8.41
CA PRO A 212 13.59 -2.26 7.58
C PRO A 212 12.84 -3.35 8.36
N ALA A 213 11.57 -3.55 8.04
CA ALA A 213 10.74 -4.59 8.65
C ALA A 213 11.08 -6.00 8.17
N SER A 214 11.83 -6.14 7.09
CA SER A 214 12.21 -7.41 6.49
C SER A 214 13.70 -7.45 6.16
N GLN A 215 14.27 -8.67 6.16
CA GLN A 215 15.66 -8.87 5.74
C GLN A 215 15.77 -8.96 4.21
N PRO A 216 16.89 -8.49 3.63
CA PRO A 216 17.20 -8.71 2.22
C PRO A 216 17.50 -10.19 1.93
N GLY A 217 17.48 -10.56 0.66
CA GLY A 217 17.90 -11.87 0.17
C GLY A 217 16.78 -12.83 -0.19
N CYS A 218 15.56 -12.59 0.34
CA CYS A 218 14.42 -13.46 0.10
C CYS A 218 13.52 -13.04 -1.07
N TYR A 219 13.50 -11.76 -1.41
CA TYR A 219 12.59 -11.23 -2.43
C TYR A 219 13.26 -10.17 -3.30
N ALA A 220 12.84 -10.09 -4.56
CA ALA A 220 13.16 -8.94 -5.41
C ALA A 220 12.22 -7.77 -5.11
N GLU A 221 10.96 -8.07 -4.76
CA GLU A 221 9.92 -7.10 -4.40
C GLU A 221 9.00 -7.65 -3.31
N MET A 222 8.54 -6.75 -2.44
CA MET A 222 7.53 -7.00 -1.41
C MET A 222 6.50 -5.87 -1.50
N GLU A 223 5.43 -6.09 -2.28
CA GLU A 223 4.47 -5.06 -2.67
C GLU A 223 3.26 -5.00 -1.74
N VAL A 224 2.65 -3.83 -1.63
CA VAL A 224 1.42 -3.58 -0.87
C VAL A 224 1.53 -4.09 0.57
N PRO A 225 2.58 -3.69 1.32
CA PRO A 225 2.78 -4.15 2.69
C PRO A 225 1.67 -3.67 3.61
N GLN A 226 1.23 -4.53 4.52
CA GLN A 226 0.25 -4.21 5.55
C GLN A 226 0.61 -4.92 6.85
N LEU A 227 0.15 -4.39 7.98
CA LEU A 227 0.34 -4.98 9.29
C LEU A 227 -1.01 -5.21 9.97
N TYR A 228 -1.17 -6.38 10.57
CA TYR A 228 -2.37 -6.79 11.31
C TYR A 228 -2.00 -7.33 12.68
N LYS A 229 -2.97 -7.34 13.59
CA LYS A 229 -2.87 -8.05 14.87
C LYS A 229 -3.40 -9.47 14.71
N HIS A 230 -2.80 -10.41 15.41
CA HIS A 230 -3.35 -11.74 15.59
C HIS A 230 -3.99 -11.83 16.98
N PRO A 231 -5.14 -12.50 17.17
CA PRO A 231 -5.80 -12.61 18.48
C PRO A 231 -4.92 -13.21 19.59
N GLN A 232 -3.89 -13.94 19.21
CA GLN A 232 -2.90 -14.52 20.13
C GLN A 232 -1.79 -13.55 20.56
N GLY A 233 -1.87 -12.27 20.15
CA GLY A 233 -0.95 -11.21 20.57
C GLY A 233 0.23 -10.96 19.63
N SER A 234 0.49 -11.84 18.65
CA SER A 234 1.48 -11.58 17.60
C SER A 234 0.95 -10.56 16.56
N HIS A 235 1.82 -10.13 15.66
CA HIS A 235 1.47 -9.30 14.52
C HIS A 235 1.83 -10.03 13.22
N GLU A 236 1.09 -9.74 12.17
CA GLU A 236 1.28 -10.35 10.86
C GLU A 236 1.60 -9.26 9.84
N LEU A 237 2.84 -9.23 9.37
CA LEU A 237 3.27 -8.40 8.26
C LEU A 237 2.93 -9.14 6.97
N VAL A 238 2.04 -8.60 6.17
CA VAL A 238 1.62 -9.21 4.91
C VAL A 238 2.07 -8.37 3.72
N PHE A 239 2.28 -9.02 2.57
CA PHE A 239 2.67 -8.38 1.31
C PHE A 239 2.36 -9.30 0.13
N SER A 240 2.40 -8.76 -1.07
CA SER A 240 2.31 -9.53 -2.32
C SER A 240 3.65 -9.55 -3.03
N THR A 241 3.95 -10.67 -3.71
CA THR A 241 5.12 -10.83 -4.56
C THR A 241 4.84 -11.81 -5.69
N TRP A 242 5.47 -11.64 -6.85
CA TRP A 242 5.37 -12.60 -7.94
C TRP A 242 6.28 -13.80 -7.68
N ALA A 243 5.89 -15.01 -8.12
CA ALA A 243 6.68 -16.23 -7.95
C ALA A 243 8.12 -16.09 -8.47
N LYS A 244 8.30 -15.41 -9.59
CA LYS A 244 9.62 -15.11 -10.17
C LYS A 244 10.52 -14.20 -9.32
N TYR A 245 9.95 -13.55 -8.29
CA TYR A 245 10.62 -12.64 -7.35
C TYR A 245 10.67 -13.18 -5.92
N ASP A 246 10.18 -14.40 -5.72
CA ASP A 246 10.15 -15.10 -4.44
C ASP A 246 11.32 -16.11 -4.37
N PHE A 247 12.31 -15.81 -3.57
CA PHE A 247 13.49 -16.66 -3.32
C PHE A 247 13.54 -17.16 -1.87
N ALA A 248 12.49 -16.96 -1.09
CA ALA A 248 12.44 -17.38 0.29
C ALA A 248 12.39 -18.93 0.38
N PRO A 249 13.26 -19.56 1.17
CA PRO A 249 13.29 -21.02 1.28
C PRO A 249 11.96 -21.63 1.77
N THR A 250 11.23 -20.90 2.62
CA THR A 250 10.02 -21.40 3.25
C THR A 250 8.78 -21.31 2.35
N THR A 251 8.82 -20.52 1.30
CA THR A 251 7.71 -20.31 0.35
C THR A 251 7.86 -21.11 -0.94
N ASN A 252 9.04 -21.71 -1.17
CA ASN A 252 9.35 -22.51 -2.36
C ASN A 252 9.06 -21.79 -3.70
N GLY A 253 9.19 -20.47 -3.75
CA GLY A 253 8.96 -19.67 -4.96
C GLY A 253 7.49 -19.64 -5.40
N LEU A 254 6.53 -19.80 -4.50
CA LEU A 254 5.10 -19.81 -4.82
C LEU A 254 4.54 -18.42 -5.15
N GLY A 255 5.23 -17.36 -4.72
CA GLY A 255 4.70 -16.01 -4.89
C GLY A 255 3.33 -15.80 -4.23
N GLY A 256 2.59 -14.81 -4.71
CA GLY A 256 1.24 -14.51 -4.24
C GLY A 256 1.20 -13.65 -2.98
N PHE A 257 0.19 -13.85 -2.15
CA PHE A 257 0.01 -13.13 -0.89
C PHE A 257 0.63 -13.90 0.26
N GLN A 258 1.58 -13.27 0.94
CA GLN A 258 2.43 -13.91 1.93
C GLN A 258 2.39 -13.14 3.26
N CYS A 259 2.80 -13.79 4.34
CA CYS A 259 2.94 -13.13 5.63
C CYS A 259 4.19 -13.57 6.39
N LEU A 260 4.63 -12.70 7.29
CA LEU A 260 5.66 -12.91 8.28
C LEU A 260 5.05 -12.64 9.66
N THR A 261 5.06 -13.65 10.54
CA THR A 261 4.63 -13.47 11.93
C THR A 261 5.70 -12.76 12.74
N ILE A 262 5.30 -11.71 13.45
CA ILE A 262 6.14 -10.91 14.33
C ILE A 262 5.62 -11.11 15.77
N PRO A 263 6.31 -11.92 16.60
CA PRO A 263 5.84 -12.22 17.94
C PRO A 263 5.75 -10.99 18.84
N ASP A 264 6.79 -10.18 18.84
CA ASP A 264 6.90 -8.95 19.61
C ASP A 264 7.18 -7.76 18.70
N LEU A 265 6.14 -6.95 18.46
CA LEU A 265 6.27 -5.76 17.61
C LEU A 265 7.01 -4.61 18.31
N LEU A 266 6.90 -4.53 19.63
CA LEU A 266 7.49 -3.47 20.43
C LEU A 266 8.84 -3.89 21.03
N ASN A 267 9.77 -2.94 21.13
CA ASN A 267 10.97 -3.10 21.93
C ASN A 267 10.59 -3.30 23.41
N GLU A 268 11.47 -3.95 24.20
CA GLU A 268 11.27 -4.14 25.64
C GLU A 268 11.06 -2.82 26.38
N ASP A 269 11.68 -1.75 25.92
CA ASP A 269 11.51 -0.38 26.46
C ASP A 269 10.38 0.40 25.76
N GLN A 270 9.61 -0.23 24.88
CA GLN A 270 8.49 0.35 24.11
C GLN A 270 8.84 1.61 23.30
N LYS A 271 10.10 1.83 22.97
CA LYS A 271 10.56 3.04 22.24
C LYS A 271 10.52 2.92 20.73
N GLY A 272 10.11 1.80 20.18
CA GLY A 272 10.01 1.62 18.74
C GLY A 272 9.57 0.22 18.33
N LEU A 273 9.35 0.05 17.04
CA LEU A 273 9.01 -1.24 16.47
C LEU A 273 10.25 -2.14 16.39
N ARG A 274 10.05 -3.40 16.75
CA ARG A 274 11.04 -4.46 16.59
C ARG A 274 10.54 -5.46 15.56
N PHE A 275 10.97 -5.30 14.34
CA PHE A 275 10.84 -6.36 13.34
C PHE A 275 12.03 -7.30 13.55
N SER A 276 11.74 -8.52 13.99
CA SER A 276 12.81 -9.51 14.23
C SER A 276 13.51 -9.84 12.92
N PRO A 277 14.78 -9.50 12.75
CA PRO A 277 15.50 -9.75 11.51
C PRO A 277 15.87 -11.24 11.33
N TYR A 278 15.56 -12.13 12.28
CA TYR A 278 16.16 -13.46 12.36
C TYR A 278 15.22 -14.63 12.15
N SER A 279 13.95 -14.43 11.82
CA SER A 279 13.08 -15.55 11.50
C SER A 279 12.46 -15.36 10.11
N PRO A 280 13.04 -15.94 9.06
CA PRO A 280 12.48 -15.88 7.71
C PRO A 280 11.33 -16.88 7.53
N ASN A 281 10.52 -17.10 8.55
CA ASN A 281 9.36 -18.00 8.48
C ASN A 281 8.20 -17.31 7.76
N PHE A 282 8.42 -16.98 6.50
CA PHE A 282 7.37 -16.54 5.62
C PHE A 282 6.40 -17.68 5.34
N ARG A 283 5.12 -17.36 5.32
CA ARG A 283 4.02 -18.27 4.98
C ARG A 283 3.27 -17.74 3.79
N VAL A 284 2.87 -18.62 2.89
CA VAL A 284 1.99 -18.27 1.78
C VAL A 284 0.55 -18.37 2.28
N LEU A 285 -0.16 -17.24 2.32
CA LEU A 285 -1.59 -17.19 2.62
C LEU A 285 -2.42 -17.55 1.38
N MET A 286 -1.95 -17.10 0.22
CA MET A 286 -2.57 -17.39 -1.07
C MET A 286 -1.49 -17.40 -2.16
N PRO A 287 -1.25 -18.54 -2.82
CA PRO A 287 -0.24 -18.63 -3.86
C PRO A 287 -0.67 -17.89 -5.14
N GLU A 288 0.31 -17.48 -5.95
CA GLU A 288 0.08 -16.72 -7.20
C GLU A 288 -0.87 -17.42 -8.18
N ASN A 289 -0.85 -18.75 -8.24
CA ASN A 289 -1.72 -19.54 -9.14
C ASN A 289 -3.24 -19.43 -8.83
N GLN A 290 -3.60 -18.76 -7.74
CA GLN A 290 -4.99 -18.37 -7.46
C GLN A 290 -5.40 -17.09 -8.20
N ASN A 291 -4.47 -16.44 -8.93
CA ASN A 291 -4.68 -15.23 -9.72
C ASN A 291 -5.21 -14.03 -8.92
N LEU A 292 -4.92 -13.96 -7.63
CA LEU A 292 -5.16 -12.77 -6.81
C LEU A 292 -3.83 -12.14 -6.43
N TYR A 293 -3.75 -10.83 -6.59
CA TYR A 293 -2.56 -10.04 -6.30
C TYR A 293 -2.92 -8.74 -5.57
N ALA A 294 -1.91 -8.06 -4.99
CA ALA A 294 -2.08 -6.88 -4.16
C ALA A 294 -3.22 -7.04 -3.13
N CYS A 295 -3.25 -8.24 -2.52
CA CYS A 295 -4.33 -8.62 -1.62
C CYS A 295 -4.33 -7.81 -0.34
N ARG A 296 -5.53 -7.69 0.24
CA ARG A 296 -5.77 -7.13 1.57
C ARG A 296 -6.58 -8.09 2.41
N VAL A 297 -6.29 -8.15 3.69
CA VAL A 297 -7.22 -8.74 4.66
C VAL A 297 -8.25 -7.68 5.01
N ILE A 298 -9.52 -8.05 5.02
CA ILE A 298 -10.65 -7.17 5.35
C ILE A 298 -11.25 -7.62 6.67
N PRO A 299 -10.81 -7.09 7.82
CA PRO A 299 -11.32 -7.50 9.14
C PRO A 299 -12.82 -7.30 9.28
N GLU A 300 -13.39 -6.28 8.63
CA GLU A 300 -14.82 -5.99 8.61
C GLU A 300 -15.66 -7.06 7.85
N LEU A 301 -14.99 -7.95 7.11
CA LEU A 301 -15.56 -9.15 6.46
C LEU A 301 -15.01 -10.44 7.09
N ASP A 302 -14.91 -10.48 8.42
CA ASP A 302 -14.39 -11.62 9.19
C ASP A 302 -12.96 -12.03 8.75
N GLY A 303 -12.13 -11.08 8.38
CA GLY A 303 -10.75 -11.32 7.97
C GLY A 303 -10.62 -11.97 6.59
N GLU A 304 -11.60 -11.82 5.71
CA GLU A 304 -11.52 -12.36 4.36
C GLU A 304 -10.44 -11.66 3.53
N ILE A 305 -9.72 -12.43 2.73
CA ILE A 305 -8.74 -11.92 1.79
C ILE A 305 -9.45 -11.50 0.50
N VAL A 306 -9.22 -10.26 0.09
CA VAL A 306 -9.71 -9.66 -1.16
C VAL A 306 -8.51 -9.13 -1.94
N GLY A 307 -8.49 -9.35 -3.24
CA GLY A 307 -7.41 -8.88 -4.11
C GLY A 307 -7.91 -8.48 -5.49
N PHE A 308 -7.03 -7.96 -6.32
CA PHE A 308 -7.37 -7.84 -7.72
C PHE A 308 -7.07 -9.15 -8.47
N ASP A 309 -7.90 -9.46 -9.46
CA ASP A 309 -7.70 -10.62 -10.32
C ASP A 309 -6.63 -10.28 -11.36
N SER A 310 -5.45 -10.90 -11.24
CA SER A 310 -4.30 -10.59 -12.09
C SER A 310 -4.45 -11.05 -13.55
N GLN A 311 -5.43 -11.90 -13.84
CA GLN A 311 -5.74 -12.35 -15.21
C GLN A 311 -6.92 -11.59 -15.81
N ALA A 312 -8.02 -11.49 -15.06
CA ALA A 312 -9.25 -10.91 -15.58
C ALA A 312 -9.33 -9.38 -15.35
N GLY A 313 -8.55 -8.85 -14.43
CA GLY A 313 -8.74 -7.51 -13.88
C GLY A 313 -9.93 -7.45 -12.92
N GLY A 314 -10.12 -6.30 -12.26
CA GLY A 314 -11.19 -6.11 -11.28
C GLY A 314 -10.87 -6.66 -9.90
N ILE A 315 -11.83 -6.58 -8.99
CA ILE A 315 -11.66 -6.95 -7.58
C ILE A 315 -12.40 -8.26 -7.32
N ARG A 316 -11.80 -9.14 -6.52
CA ARG A 316 -12.37 -10.45 -6.22
C ARG A 316 -12.11 -10.86 -4.78
N ARG A 317 -13.13 -11.41 -4.13
CA ARG A 317 -13.03 -12.12 -2.86
C ARG A 317 -12.39 -13.49 -3.08
N SER A 318 -11.57 -13.92 -2.13
CA SER A 318 -10.90 -15.23 -2.20
C SER A 318 -11.75 -16.38 -1.65
N GLY A 319 -12.65 -16.09 -0.72
CA GLY A 319 -13.31 -17.08 0.14
C GLY A 319 -12.41 -17.60 1.26
N ILE A 320 -11.16 -17.16 1.35
CA ILE A 320 -10.22 -17.52 2.43
C ILE A 320 -10.31 -16.46 3.51
N LYS A 321 -10.51 -16.88 4.75
CA LYS A 321 -10.58 -16.03 5.94
C LYS A 321 -9.36 -16.23 6.82
N THR A 322 -8.90 -15.15 7.42
CA THR A 322 -7.86 -15.13 8.45
C THR A 322 -8.49 -14.74 9.79
N GLN A 323 -7.73 -14.84 10.87
CA GLN A 323 -8.12 -14.29 12.17
C GLN A 323 -7.47 -12.92 12.43
N PHE A 324 -7.01 -12.25 11.37
CA PHE A 324 -6.28 -11.00 11.49
C PHE A 324 -7.21 -9.84 11.78
N GLU A 325 -6.81 -9.02 12.74
CA GLU A 325 -7.50 -7.81 13.15
C GLU A 325 -6.75 -6.57 12.66
N SER A 326 -7.45 -5.49 12.38
CA SER A 326 -6.82 -4.22 12.00
C SER A 326 -5.88 -3.71 13.09
N MET A 327 -4.74 -3.18 12.69
CA MET A 327 -4.01 -2.23 13.52
C MET A 327 -4.90 -1.03 13.83
N ASN A 328 -4.53 -0.27 14.85
CA ASN A 328 -5.23 1.00 15.07
C ASN A 328 -4.99 1.93 13.87
N ARG A 329 -6.07 2.28 13.18
CA ARG A 329 -6.10 3.20 12.04
C ARG A 329 -7.04 4.38 12.28
N ASP A 330 -7.30 4.68 13.56
CA ASP A 330 -8.06 5.84 13.95
C ASP A 330 -7.13 7.04 14.17
N PHE A 331 -7.26 8.01 13.30
CA PHE A 331 -6.53 9.29 13.33
C PHE A 331 -7.53 10.46 13.48
N SER A 332 -8.79 10.17 13.81
CA SER A 332 -9.89 11.14 13.81
C SER A 332 -9.76 12.25 14.87
N ASP A 333 -8.87 12.09 15.83
CA ASP A 333 -8.50 13.13 16.83
C ASP A 333 -7.40 14.08 16.34
N LEU A 334 -6.67 13.71 15.28
CA LEU A 334 -5.58 14.51 14.73
C LEU A 334 -6.10 15.57 13.74
N VAL A 335 -5.70 16.82 13.96
CA VAL A 335 -5.97 17.92 13.04
C VAL A 335 -4.81 18.06 12.07
N VAL A 336 -5.09 18.16 10.78
CA VAL A 336 -4.09 18.47 9.76
C VAL A 336 -4.42 19.84 9.13
N GLU A 337 -3.50 20.77 9.25
CA GLU A 337 -3.60 22.12 8.71
C GLU A 337 -3.01 22.13 7.29
N VAL A 338 -3.87 21.91 6.29
CA VAL A 338 -3.54 21.92 4.86
C VAL A 338 -3.84 23.26 4.21
#